data_c9b80e3aca67bdba7e1fbd16f7eff3cd
#
_entry.id   c9b80e3aca67bdba7e1fbd16f7eff3cd
#
_cell.length_a   1.000
_cell.length_b   1.000
_cell.length_c   1.000
_cell.angle_alpha   90.00
_cell.angle_beta   90.00
_cell.angle_gamma   90.00
#
_symmetry.space_group_name_H-M   'P 1'
#
loop_
_entity.id
_entity.type
_entity.pdbx_description
1 polymer ?
#
loop_
_entity_poly.entity_id
_entity_poly.type
_entity_poly.pdbx_seq_one_letter_code
_entity_poly.pdbx_strand_id
1 'polypeptide(L)' 'MASEHPDAPKQFGIRLSDEVMGMVSAIQKHRKQTSQPLTLSAVVEDAIRCHYNRLVREGAINEQ' A
#
# COMPACT_ATOMS: atom_id res chain seq x y z
N MET A 1 -5.61 18.56 -22.84
CA MET A 1 -6.30 18.12 -21.97
C MET A 1 -5.77 16.98 -21.34
N ALA A 2 -5.97 16.86 -20.24
CA ALA A 2 -5.43 15.79 -19.56
C ALA A 2 -6.18 14.62 -19.89
N SER A 3 -5.61 13.68 -20.36
CA SER A 3 -6.29 12.55 -20.67
C SER A 3 -6.09 11.59 -19.62
N GLU A 4 -6.51 11.90 -18.46
CA GLU A 4 -6.39 10.96 -17.44
C GLU A 4 -7.36 9.89 -17.61
N HIS A 5 -6.91 8.70 -17.79
CA HIS A 5 -7.76 7.54 -17.85
C HIS A 5 -8.02 7.06 -16.45
N PRO A 6 -9.26 6.76 -16.08
CA PRO A 6 -9.53 6.25 -14.75
C PRO A 6 -8.74 4.99 -14.41
N ASP A 7 -8.41 4.22 -15.45
CA ASP A 7 -7.68 2.98 -15.22
C ASP A 7 -6.18 3.16 -15.23
N ALA A 8 -5.69 4.33 -15.61
CA ALA A 8 -4.27 4.54 -15.69
C ALA A 8 -3.67 4.60 -14.29
N PRO A 9 -2.54 3.94 -14.07
CA PRO A 9 -1.89 4.06 -12.77
C PRO A 9 -1.41 5.48 -12.56
N LYS A 10 -1.59 5.96 -11.36
CA LYS A 10 -1.11 7.26 -10.98
C LYS A 10 0.15 7.12 -10.19
N GLN A 11 1.07 8.03 -10.41
CA GLN A 11 2.30 8.03 -9.67
C GLN A 11 2.24 9.11 -8.62
N PHE A 12 2.49 8.72 -7.39
CA PHE A 12 2.51 9.64 -6.27
C PHE A 12 3.90 9.66 -5.69
N GLY A 13 4.39 10.86 -5.40
CA GLY A 13 5.60 10.98 -4.63
C GLY A 13 5.26 10.86 -3.17
N ILE A 14 5.73 9.82 -2.53
CA ILE A 14 5.47 9.59 -1.13
C ILE A 14 6.76 9.67 -0.37
N ARG A 15 6.76 10.46 0.71
CA ARG A 15 7.92 10.53 1.56
C ARG A 15 7.58 9.83 2.87
N LEU A 16 8.35 8.80 3.18
CA LEU A 16 8.14 8.03 4.38
C LEU A 16 9.19 8.38 5.42
N SER A 17 8.80 8.38 6.68
CA SER A 17 9.75 8.62 7.75
C SER A 17 10.72 7.45 7.87
N ASP A 18 11.85 7.70 8.54
CA ASP A 18 12.82 6.64 8.75
C ASP A 18 12.24 5.49 9.54
N GLU A 19 11.38 5.79 10.48
CA GLU A 19 10.74 4.76 11.27
C GLU A 19 9.88 3.86 10.39
N VAL A 20 9.09 4.47 9.51
CA VAL A 20 8.23 3.71 8.62
C VAL A 20 9.06 2.96 7.59
N MET A 21 10.16 3.54 7.12
CA MET A 21 11.05 2.84 6.20
C MET A 21 11.64 1.60 6.85
N GLY A 22 11.93 1.66 8.14
CA GLY A 22 12.39 0.48 8.88
C GLY A 22 11.34 -0.60 8.90
N MET A 23 10.08 -0.20 9.08
CA MET A 23 8.99 -1.17 9.06
C MET A 23 8.84 -1.80 7.69
N VAL A 24 8.99 -0.99 6.63
CA VAL A 24 8.92 -1.51 5.28
C VAL A 24 10.01 -2.56 5.04
N SER A 25 11.22 -2.26 5.50
CA SER A 25 12.32 -3.21 5.34
C SER A 25 12.04 -4.53 6.06
N ALA A 26 11.47 -4.45 7.25
CA ALA A 26 11.12 -5.66 7.99
C ALA A 26 10.05 -6.47 7.26
N ILE A 27 9.07 -5.78 6.69
CA ILE A 27 8.03 -6.45 5.94
C ILE A 27 8.61 -7.10 4.69
N GLN A 28 9.51 -6.42 4.00
CA GLN A 28 10.12 -6.98 2.80
C GLN A 28 10.92 -8.24 3.15
N LYS A 29 11.62 -8.21 4.26
CA LYS A 29 12.37 -9.37 4.69
C LYS A 29 11.45 -10.55 4.95
N HIS A 30 10.33 -10.28 5.61
CA HIS A 30 9.35 -11.33 5.86
C HIS A 30 8.76 -11.87 4.57
N ARG A 31 8.43 -10.99 3.62
CA ARG A 31 7.87 -11.41 2.35
C ARG A 31 8.85 -12.25 1.53
N LYS A 32 10.14 -11.95 1.66
CA LYS A 32 11.14 -12.75 0.97
C LYS A 32 11.09 -14.19 1.47
N GLN A 33 10.88 -14.38 2.75
CA GLN A 33 10.80 -15.71 3.33
C GLN A 33 9.54 -16.45 2.92
N THR A 34 8.49 -15.72 2.58
CA THR A 34 7.23 -16.35 2.21
C THR A 34 6.93 -16.26 0.72
N SER A 35 7.91 -15.87 -0.08
CA SER A 35 7.78 -15.80 -1.53
C SER A 35 6.69 -14.86 -1.99
N GLN A 36 6.52 -13.76 -1.28
CA GLN A 36 5.54 -12.75 -1.66
C GLN A 36 6.25 -11.60 -2.37
N PRO A 37 5.50 -10.77 -3.11
CA PRO A 37 6.13 -9.64 -3.80
C PRO A 37 6.85 -8.72 -2.84
N LEU A 38 8.05 -8.29 -3.26
CA LEU A 38 8.93 -7.53 -2.39
C LEU A 38 8.98 -6.04 -2.68
N THR A 39 8.40 -5.60 -3.80
CA THR A 39 8.54 -4.20 -4.18
C THR A 39 7.88 -3.29 -3.16
N LEU A 40 8.41 -2.07 -3.07
CA LEU A 40 7.83 -1.09 -2.18
C LEU A 40 6.37 -0.84 -2.54
N SER A 41 6.06 -0.79 -3.83
CA SER A 41 4.69 -0.59 -4.28
C SER A 41 3.77 -1.69 -3.77
N ALA A 42 4.21 -2.94 -3.85
CA ALA A 42 3.39 -4.06 -3.40
C ALA A 42 3.15 -3.99 -1.90
N VAL A 43 4.18 -3.62 -1.14
CA VAL A 43 4.05 -3.51 0.31
C VAL A 43 3.06 -2.39 0.66
N VAL A 44 3.19 -1.25 0.01
CA VAL A 44 2.34 -0.10 0.28
C VAL A 44 0.90 -0.40 -0.11
N GLU A 45 0.68 -1.00 -1.28
CA GLU A 45 -0.66 -1.34 -1.70
C GLU A 45 -1.34 -2.29 -0.72
N ASP A 46 -0.59 -3.28 -0.28
CA ASP A 46 -1.15 -4.26 0.63
C ASP A 46 -1.50 -3.61 1.97
N ALA A 47 -0.63 -2.72 2.44
CA ALA A 47 -0.88 -2.02 3.69
C ALA A 47 -2.15 -1.18 3.60
N ILE A 48 -2.34 -0.50 2.47
CA ILE A 48 -3.51 0.33 2.28
C ILE A 48 -4.77 -0.52 2.22
N ARG A 49 -4.72 -1.64 1.52
CA ARG A 49 -5.87 -2.53 1.45
C ARG A 49 -6.23 -3.07 2.82
N CYS A 50 -5.24 -3.46 3.60
CA CYS A 50 -5.51 -3.96 4.94
C CYS A 50 -6.16 -2.90 5.80
N HIS A 51 -5.66 -1.68 5.73
CA HIS A 51 -6.22 -0.60 6.53
C HIS A 51 -7.63 -0.26 6.07
N TYR A 52 -7.84 -0.20 4.77
CA TYR A 52 -9.15 0.09 4.21
C TYR A 52 -10.17 -0.95 4.65
N ASN A 53 -9.79 -2.22 4.52
CA ASN A 53 -10.71 -3.30 4.89
C ASN A 53 -11.06 -3.26 6.37
N ARG A 54 -10.11 -2.89 7.20
CA ARG A 54 -10.38 -2.77 8.63
C ARG A 54 -11.36 -1.64 8.90
N LEU A 55 -11.19 -0.51 8.22
CA LEU A 55 -12.09 0.62 8.42
C LEU A 55 -13.50 0.29 7.95
N VAL A 56 -13.62 -0.46 6.86
CA VAL A 56 -14.93 -0.89 6.39
C VAL A 56 -15.58 -1.79 7.43
N ARG A 57 -14.82 -2.72 7.98
CA ARG A 57 -15.35 -3.63 9.00
C ARG A 57 -15.79 -2.89 10.24
N GLU A 58 -15.10 -1.80 10.59
CA GLU A 58 -15.44 -1.00 11.75
C GLU A 58 -16.56 -0.02 11.48
N GLY A 59 -17.01 0.08 10.24
CA GLY A 59 -18.09 0.99 9.90
C GLY A 59 -17.65 2.42 9.69
N ALA A 60 -16.33 2.68 9.64
CA ALA A 60 -15.83 4.03 9.47
C ALA A 60 -15.93 4.50 8.01
N ILE A 61 -15.91 3.58 7.07
CA ILE A 61 -16.02 3.88 5.66
C ILE A 61 -17.05 2.96 5.07
N ASN A 62 -17.92 3.52 4.23
CA ASN A 62 -18.90 2.68 3.54
C ASN A 62 -18.26 2.09 2.31
N GLU A 63 -18.42 0.79 2.17
CA GLU A 63 -17.93 0.09 1.01
C GLU A 63 -18.86 0.35 -0.15
N GLN A 64 -18.30 0.57 -1.32
CA GLN A 64 -19.13 0.84 -2.50
C GLN A 64 -19.10 -0.25 -3.50
#